data_7e978528e4ad0c8b13404d2b18d9f0df
#
_entry.id   7e978528e4ad0c8b13404d2b18d9f0df
#
_cell.length_a   1.000
_cell.length_b   1.000
_cell.length_c   1.000
_cell.angle_alpha   90.00
_cell.angle_beta   90.00
_cell.angle_gamma   90.00
#
_symmetry.space_group_name_H-M   'P 1'
#
loop_
_entity.id
_entity.type
_entity.pdbx_description
1 polymer ?
#
loop_
_entity_poly.entity_id
_entity_poly.type
_entity_poly.pdbx_seq_one_letter_code
_entity_poly.pdbx_strand_id
1 'polypeptide(L)'
;MKAAVDLGALSVDHLEELGEEDILSLQSSTCVATLLPACSFFLGIPFGDARRLMEAGLPVSLASDYNPGSSPNYNLFFVWSLACIKMKMTPEEALNALTINAAYAMGLSDTQGKIKVGYEGNLILTKPVPSFDYLPYSFGENNIARIF
;
A
#
# COMPACT_ATOMS: atom_id res chain seq x y z
N MET A 1 -7.82 15.12 -8.14
CA MET A 1 -6.83 14.28 -8.86
C MET A 1 -6.00 15.08 -9.86
N LYS A 2 -6.58 15.61 -10.92
CA LYS A 2 -5.87 16.32 -12.01
C LYS A 2 -4.85 17.37 -11.53
N ALA A 3 -5.19 18.20 -10.55
CA ALA A 3 -4.26 19.22 -10.04
C ALA A 3 -2.96 18.65 -9.45
N ALA A 4 -3.05 17.52 -8.74
CA ALA A 4 -1.85 16.85 -8.19
C ALA A 4 -0.97 16.30 -9.31
N VAL A 5 -1.56 15.70 -10.33
CA VAL A 5 -0.86 15.20 -11.52
C VAL A 5 -0.19 16.36 -12.28
N ASP A 6 -0.92 17.45 -12.52
CA ASP A 6 -0.39 18.62 -13.24
C ASP A 6 0.79 19.30 -12.48
N LEU A 7 0.82 19.17 -11.16
CA LEU A 7 1.91 19.67 -10.30
C LEU A 7 3.07 18.67 -10.16
N GLY A 8 2.98 17.49 -10.77
CA GLY A 8 4.04 16.48 -10.74
C GLY A 8 4.15 15.75 -9.39
N ALA A 9 3.04 15.56 -8.67
CA ALA A 9 3.03 14.78 -7.43
C ALA A 9 3.53 13.35 -7.68
N LEU A 10 4.34 12.82 -6.77
CA LEU A 10 4.82 11.42 -6.84
C LEU A 10 3.71 10.43 -6.47
N SER A 11 2.84 10.80 -5.53
CA SER A 11 1.68 10.00 -5.14
C SER A 11 0.47 10.89 -4.84
N VAL A 12 -0.70 10.25 -4.86
CA VAL A 12 -1.95 10.80 -4.35
C VAL A 12 -2.59 9.77 -3.44
N ASP A 13 -3.12 10.23 -2.33
CA ASP A 13 -3.54 9.38 -1.24
C ASP A 13 -5.08 9.32 -1.13
N HIS A 14 -5.59 8.33 -0.38
CA HIS A 14 -7.00 8.01 -0.15
C HIS A 14 -7.67 7.33 -1.35
N LEU A 15 -8.37 8.04 -2.22
CA LEU A 15 -9.00 7.52 -3.44
C LEU A 15 -10.23 6.62 -3.18
N GLU A 16 -10.94 6.84 -2.07
CA GLU A 16 -12.22 6.18 -1.79
C GLU A 16 -13.28 6.59 -2.84
N GLU A 17 -13.23 7.85 -3.30
CA GLU A 17 -14.06 8.41 -4.35
C GLU A 17 -13.21 8.59 -5.62
N LEU A 18 -13.35 7.67 -6.59
CA LEU A 18 -12.52 7.64 -7.80
C LEU A 18 -13.40 7.60 -9.06
N GLY A 19 -13.36 8.68 -9.86
CA GLY A 19 -14.05 8.78 -11.15
C GLY A 19 -13.19 8.26 -12.33
N GLU A 20 -13.81 8.13 -13.51
CA GLU A 20 -13.10 7.76 -14.74
C GLU A 20 -12.03 8.79 -15.14
N GLU A 21 -12.34 10.08 -14.96
CA GLU A 21 -11.40 11.17 -15.27
C GLU A 21 -10.16 11.13 -14.38
N ASP A 22 -10.29 10.65 -13.14
CA ASP A 22 -9.17 10.49 -12.22
C ASP A 22 -8.25 9.37 -12.68
N ILE A 23 -8.82 8.23 -13.12
CA ILE A 23 -8.06 7.11 -13.69
C ILE A 23 -7.29 7.57 -14.93
N LEU A 24 -7.94 8.26 -15.86
CA LEU A 24 -7.28 8.79 -17.06
C LEU A 24 -6.16 9.77 -16.72
N SER A 25 -6.36 10.61 -15.69
CA SER A 25 -5.32 11.54 -15.23
C SER A 25 -4.11 10.78 -14.68
N LEU A 26 -4.33 9.75 -13.86
CA LEU A 26 -3.25 8.91 -13.34
C LEU A 26 -2.51 8.16 -14.46
N GLN A 27 -3.24 7.59 -15.43
CA GLN A 27 -2.64 6.87 -16.56
C GLN A 27 -1.73 7.76 -17.43
N SER A 28 -1.99 9.06 -17.46
CA SER A 28 -1.16 10.03 -18.19
C SER A 28 0.09 10.51 -17.41
N SER A 29 0.36 9.94 -16.25
CA SER A 29 1.39 10.40 -15.31
C SER A 29 2.21 9.23 -14.74
N THR A 30 3.22 9.58 -13.93
CA THR A 30 3.98 8.62 -13.11
C THR A 30 3.52 8.63 -11.64
N CYS A 31 2.41 9.30 -11.35
CA CYS A 31 1.87 9.43 -10.01
C CYS A 31 1.30 8.09 -9.52
N VAL A 32 1.66 7.70 -8.30
CA VAL A 32 1.21 6.45 -7.68
C VAL A 32 -0.09 6.66 -6.92
N ALA A 33 -1.04 5.75 -7.08
CA ALA A 33 -2.26 5.71 -6.29
C ALA A 33 -1.97 5.05 -4.93
N THR A 34 -2.02 5.81 -3.82
CA THR A 34 -1.80 5.30 -2.47
C THR A 34 -3.12 5.11 -1.74
N LEU A 35 -3.42 3.88 -1.36
CA LEU A 35 -4.65 3.52 -0.66
C LEU A 35 -4.38 3.32 0.83
N LEU A 36 -5.36 3.73 1.66
CA LEU A 36 -5.22 3.85 3.11
C LEU A 36 -6.29 3.00 3.84
N PRO A 37 -6.24 1.65 3.71
CA PRO A 37 -7.32 0.80 4.18
C PRO A 37 -7.52 0.83 5.70
N ALA A 38 -6.51 1.17 6.50
CA ALA A 38 -6.65 1.32 7.94
C ALA A 38 -7.51 2.54 8.32
N CYS A 39 -7.39 3.64 7.56
CA CYS A 39 -8.23 4.82 7.67
C CYS A 39 -9.69 4.48 7.32
N SER A 40 -9.93 3.87 6.15
CA SER A 40 -11.28 3.47 5.72
C SER A 40 -11.93 2.54 6.75
N PHE A 41 -11.17 1.59 7.31
CA PHE A 41 -11.64 0.69 8.35
C PHE A 41 -12.04 1.43 9.63
N PHE A 42 -11.18 2.34 10.13
CA PHE A 42 -11.41 3.05 11.38
C PHE A 42 -12.60 4.00 11.29
N LEU A 43 -12.76 4.69 10.16
CA LEU A 43 -13.85 5.64 9.93
C LEU A 43 -15.16 4.97 9.48
N GLY A 44 -15.13 3.68 9.12
CA GLY A 44 -16.32 2.98 8.60
C GLY A 44 -16.78 3.48 7.24
N ILE A 45 -15.85 4.00 6.41
CA ILE A 45 -16.12 4.50 5.06
C ILE A 45 -15.78 3.44 3.99
N PRO A 46 -16.20 3.61 2.73
CA PRO A 46 -15.81 2.72 1.64
C PRO A 46 -14.29 2.62 1.51
N PHE A 47 -13.82 1.46 1.03
CA PHE A 47 -12.41 1.25 0.71
C PHE A 47 -12.13 1.68 -0.73
N GLY A 48 -10.94 2.22 -0.98
CA GLY A 48 -10.48 2.50 -2.33
C GLY A 48 -10.47 1.25 -3.21
N ASP A 49 -10.84 1.36 -4.47
CA ASP A 49 -10.97 0.24 -5.42
C ASP A 49 -9.60 -0.13 -6.04
N ALA A 50 -8.82 -0.94 -5.31
CA ALA A 50 -7.52 -1.41 -5.77
C ALA A 50 -7.62 -2.21 -7.08
N ARG A 51 -8.67 -3.04 -7.24
CA ARG A 51 -8.84 -3.84 -8.45
C ARG A 51 -9.00 -2.97 -9.70
N ARG A 52 -9.87 -1.98 -9.63
CA ARG A 52 -10.11 -1.04 -10.73
C ARG A 52 -8.85 -0.29 -11.13
N LEU A 53 -8.05 0.16 -10.15
CA LEU A 53 -6.77 0.83 -10.42
C LEU A 53 -5.78 -0.12 -11.09
N MET A 54 -5.62 -1.33 -10.58
CA MET A 54 -4.69 -2.32 -11.12
C MET A 54 -5.11 -2.82 -12.51
N GLU A 55 -6.40 -3.02 -12.76
CA GLU A 55 -6.95 -3.37 -14.07
C GLU A 55 -6.76 -2.25 -15.09
N ALA A 56 -6.72 -1.00 -14.64
CA ALA A 56 -6.36 0.15 -15.45
C ALA A 56 -4.83 0.26 -15.71
N GLY A 57 -4.02 -0.67 -15.20
CA GLY A 57 -2.56 -0.69 -15.36
C GLY A 57 -1.82 0.30 -14.45
N LEU A 58 -2.48 0.81 -13.39
CA LEU A 58 -1.91 1.78 -12.48
C LEU A 58 -1.16 1.11 -11.33
N PRO A 59 0.00 1.64 -10.92
CA PRO A 59 0.68 1.20 -9.71
C PRO A 59 -0.11 1.63 -8.48
N VAL A 60 -0.38 0.67 -7.58
CA VAL A 60 -1.04 0.91 -6.30
C VAL A 60 -0.01 0.78 -5.19
N SER A 61 0.06 1.75 -4.28
CA SER A 61 0.77 1.62 -3.02
C SER A 61 -0.21 1.58 -1.84
N LEU A 62 0.27 1.08 -0.71
CA LEU A 62 -0.48 0.99 0.55
C LEU A 62 0.29 1.69 1.66
N ALA A 63 -0.42 2.42 2.51
CA ALA A 63 0.16 3.07 3.68
C ALA A 63 -0.76 2.97 4.89
N SER A 64 -0.21 3.22 6.08
CA SER A 64 -0.94 3.17 7.35
C SER A 64 -1.80 4.40 7.59
N ASP A 65 -1.42 5.53 7.02
CA ASP A 65 -1.98 6.85 7.39
C ASP A 65 -1.98 7.09 8.91
N TYR A 66 -0.91 6.63 9.60
CA TYR A 66 -0.87 6.68 11.05
C TYR A 66 -1.03 8.10 11.59
N ASN A 67 -2.17 8.33 12.23
CA ASN A 67 -2.50 9.59 12.89
C ASN A 67 -3.57 9.37 13.98
N PRO A 68 -3.68 10.26 14.98
CA PRO A 68 -4.63 10.06 16.08
C PRO A 68 -6.10 10.27 15.70
N GLY A 69 -6.38 10.92 14.57
CA GLY A 69 -7.75 11.29 14.18
C GLY A 69 -8.50 10.22 13.40
N SER A 70 -7.85 9.61 12.43
CA SER A 70 -8.51 8.73 11.46
C SER A 70 -7.84 7.36 11.27
N SER A 71 -6.62 7.16 11.81
CA SER A 71 -5.91 5.87 11.66
C SER A 71 -4.91 5.66 12.81
N PRO A 72 -5.36 5.37 14.05
CA PRO A 72 -4.46 5.20 15.19
C PRO A 72 -3.76 3.83 15.20
N ASN A 73 -3.40 3.31 14.02
CA ASN A 73 -2.76 2.01 13.86
C ASN A 73 -1.63 2.08 12.81
N TYR A 74 -0.40 1.81 13.24
CA TYR A 74 0.79 1.75 12.38
C TYR A 74 1.15 0.32 11.93
N ASN A 75 0.33 -0.70 12.24
CA ASN A 75 0.62 -2.09 11.92
C ASN A 75 0.40 -2.38 10.43
N LEU A 76 1.47 -2.44 9.65
CA LEU A 76 1.41 -2.73 8.21
C LEU A 76 0.96 -4.17 7.90
N PHE A 77 1.08 -5.13 8.80
CA PHE A 77 0.46 -6.47 8.62
C PHE A 77 -1.06 -6.37 8.65
N PHE A 78 -1.62 -5.50 9.49
CA PHE A 78 -3.05 -5.23 9.48
C PHE A 78 -3.51 -4.53 8.19
N VAL A 79 -2.74 -3.55 7.71
CA VAL A 79 -2.97 -2.92 6.39
C VAL A 79 -2.96 -3.97 5.28
N TRP A 80 -1.99 -4.88 5.29
CA TRP A 80 -1.90 -6.01 4.36
C TRP A 80 -3.15 -6.88 4.38
N SER A 81 -3.60 -7.26 5.58
CA SER A 81 -4.82 -8.06 5.76
C SER A 81 -6.06 -7.37 5.20
N LEU A 82 -6.22 -6.07 5.48
CA LEU A 82 -7.33 -5.28 4.95
C LEU A 82 -7.29 -5.20 3.42
N ALA A 83 -6.12 -5.02 2.83
CA ALA A 83 -5.95 -5.01 1.37
C ALA A 83 -6.40 -6.33 0.74
N CYS A 84 -6.03 -7.47 1.33
CA CYS A 84 -6.47 -8.78 0.85
C CYS A 84 -7.99 -8.99 1.04
N ILE A 85 -8.51 -8.71 2.24
CA ILE A 85 -9.89 -9.04 2.61
C ILE A 85 -10.89 -8.06 1.98
N LYS A 86 -10.61 -6.75 2.04
CA LYS A 86 -11.55 -5.69 1.65
C LYS A 86 -11.34 -5.19 0.23
N MET A 87 -10.09 -5.13 -0.22
CA MET A 87 -9.73 -4.57 -1.53
C MET A 87 -9.42 -5.65 -2.58
N LYS A 88 -9.54 -6.94 -2.21
CA LYS A 88 -9.39 -8.11 -3.08
C LYS A 88 -8.01 -8.21 -3.75
N MET A 89 -6.99 -7.68 -3.12
CA MET A 89 -5.62 -7.87 -3.56
C MET A 89 -5.13 -9.28 -3.19
N THR A 90 -4.27 -9.87 -4.02
CA THR A 90 -3.56 -11.08 -3.60
C THR A 90 -2.49 -10.73 -2.56
N PRO A 91 -2.02 -11.68 -1.75
CA PRO A 91 -0.94 -11.42 -0.79
C PRO A 91 0.31 -10.80 -1.43
N GLU A 92 0.69 -11.25 -2.63
CA GLU A 92 1.86 -10.74 -3.36
C GLU A 92 1.65 -9.32 -3.88
N GLU A 93 0.46 -9.02 -4.43
CA GLU A 93 0.11 -7.68 -4.88
C GLU A 93 0.16 -6.68 -3.71
N ALA A 94 -0.41 -7.06 -2.58
CA ALA A 94 -0.42 -6.21 -1.39
C ALA A 94 0.99 -6.06 -0.79
N LEU A 95 1.84 -7.09 -0.80
CA LEU A 95 3.24 -6.96 -0.39
C LEU A 95 4.01 -6.01 -1.31
N ASN A 96 3.85 -6.13 -2.63
CA ASN A 96 4.47 -5.20 -3.57
C ASN A 96 3.99 -3.77 -3.36
N ALA A 97 2.70 -3.58 -3.05
CA ALA A 97 2.12 -2.28 -2.75
C ALA A 97 2.70 -1.66 -1.46
N LEU A 98 3.01 -2.48 -0.45
CA LEU A 98 3.62 -2.06 0.82
C LEU A 98 5.13 -1.84 0.74
N THR A 99 5.80 -2.33 -0.29
CA THR A 99 7.28 -2.31 -0.40
C THR A 99 7.76 -1.60 -1.65
N ILE A 100 7.75 -2.23 -2.80
CA ILE A 100 8.31 -1.70 -4.05
C ILE A 100 7.57 -0.45 -4.50
N ASN A 101 6.24 -0.50 -4.54
CA ASN A 101 5.43 0.62 -5.00
C ASN A 101 5.43 1.77 -3.98
N ALA A 102 5.43 1.44 -2.67
CA ALA A 102 5.55 2.46 -1.62
C ALA A 102 6.90 3.17 -1.68
N ALA A 103 8.01 2.46 -1.91
CA ALA A 103 9.32 3.07 -2.09
C ALA A 103 9.32 3.99 -3.33
N TYR A 104 8.69 3.58 -4.43
CA TYR A 104 8.56 4.42 -5.62
C TYR A 104 7.73 5.68 -5.35
N ALA A 105 6.58 5.54 -4.67
CA ALA A 105 5.71 6.66 -4.29
C ALA A 105 6.43 7.72 -3.42
N MET A 106 7.44 7.29 -2.66
CA MET A 106 8.27 8.17 -1.82
C MET A 106 9.56 8.66 -2.51
N GLY A 107 9.82 8.28 -3.76
CA GLY A 107 11.06 8.62 -4.46
C GLY A 107 12.29 7.85 -3.94
N LEU A 108 12.12 6.69 -3.31
CA LEU A 108 13.17 5.88 -2.69
C LEU A 108 13.45 4.56 -3.44
N SER A 109 12.88 4.37 -4.61
CA SER A 109 12.93 3.10 -5.36
C SER A 109 14.34 2.64 -5.76
N ASP A 110 15.32 3.53 -5.77
CA ASP A 110 16.71 3.23 -6.11
C ASP A 110 17.48 2.60 -4.95
N THR A 111 17.00 2.77 -3.73
CA THR A 111 17.69 2.32 -2.50
C THR A 111 16.85 1.44 -1.59
N GLN A 112 15.52 1.43 -1.74
CA GLN A 112 14.60 0.73 -0.83
C GLN A 112 13.52 -0.06 -1.59
N GLY A 113 12.69 -0.78 -0.84
CA GLY A 113 11.51 -1.51 -1.32
C GLY A 113 11.78 -2.94 -1.79
N LYS A 114 13.02 -3.38 -1.90
CA LYS A 114 13.35 -4.77 -2.32
C LYS A 114 14.69 -5.25 -1.74
N ILE A 115 14.83 -6.56 -1.65
CA ILE A 115 16.07 -7.21 -1.25
C ILE A 115 16.97 -7.33 -2.48
N LYS A 116 17.98 -6.46 -2.55
CA LYS A 116 18.92 -6.40 -3.67
C LYS A 116 20.28 -5.90 -3.18
N VAL A 117 21.37 -6.38 -3.78
CA VAL A 117 22.72 -5.89 -3.49
C VAL A 117 22.80 -4.39 -3.82
N GLY A 118 23.28 -3.60 -2.88
CA GLY A 118 23.39 -2.15 -2.98
C GLY A 118 22.16 -1.40 -2.45
N TYR A 119 21.09 -2.10 -2.02
CA TYR A 119 19.94 -1.51 -1.34
C TYR A 119 20.15 -1.45 0.17
N GLU A 120 19.42 -0.57 0.83
CA GLU A 120 19.42 -0.47 2.29
C GLU A 120 18.90 -1.77 2.92
N GLY A 121 19.52 -2.18 4.01
CA GLY A 121 19.22 -3.43 4.71
C GLY A 121 18.05 -3.30 5.71
N ASN A 122 17.03 -2.52 5.42
CA ASN A 122 15.82 -2.41 6.22
C ASN A 122 14.97 -3.67 6.05
N LEU A 123 15.24 -4.69 6.84
CA LEU A 123 14.66 -6.03 6.68
C LEU A 123 13.86 -6.45 7.90
N ILE A 124 12.76 -7.16 7.64
CA ILE A 124 11.97 -7.84 8.66
C ILE A 124 12.17 -9.34 8.51
N LEU A 125 12.66 -10.00 9.57
CA LEU A 125 12.64 -11.44 9.70
C LEU A 125 11.37 -11.84 10.45
N THR A 126 10.55 -12.70 9.84
CA THR A 126 9.36 -13.24 10.49
C THR A 126 9.69 -14.47 11.34
N LYS A 127 8.83 -14.78 12.29
CA LYS A 127 8.77 -16.11 12.90
C LYS A 127 8.48 -17.16 11.82
N PRO A 128 8.78 -18.44 12.05
CA PRO A 128 8.34 -19.51 11.16
C PRO A 128 6.82 -19.47 10.99
N VAL A 129 6.36 -19.42 9.74
CA VAL A 129 4.94 -19.42 9.38
C VAL A 129 4.66 -20.57 8.39
N PRO A 130 3.44 -21.11 8.35
CA PRO A 130 3.12 -22.26 7.48
C PRO A 130 3.24 -21.95 5.98
N SER A 131 2.92 -20.73 5.58
CA SER A 131 2.98 -20.25 4.21
C SER A 131 3.11 -18.73 4.17
N PHE A 132 3.40 -18.18 2.99
CA PHE A 132 3.41 -16.74 2.76
C PHE A 132 2.04 -16.11 3.04
N ASP A 133 0.96 -16.74 2.61
CA ASP A 133 -0.41 -16.27 2.78
C ASP A 133 -0.86 -16.21 4.25
N TYR A 134 -0.18 -16.93 5.12
CA TYR A 134 -0.45 -16.88 6.55
C TYR A 134 -0.20 -15.50 7.15
N LEU A 135 0.73 -14.73 6.60
CA LEU A 135 1.07 -13.40 7.11
C LEU A 135 -0.12 -12.42 7.08
N PRO A 136 -0.81 -12.21 5.95
CA PRO A 136 -2.02 -11.39 5.94
C PRO A 136 -3.25 -12.08 6.56
N TYR A 137 -3.27 -13.41 6.64
CA TYR A 137 -4.35 -14.16 7.30
C TYR A 137 -4.34 -13.94 8.82
N SER A 138 -3.19 -13.95 9.46
CA SER A 138 -3.03 -13.84 10.91
C SER A 138 -3.01 -12.39 11.42
N PHE A 139 -3.95 -11.58 10.99
CA PHE A 139 -3.98 -10.12 11.20
C PHE A 139 -3.90 -9.65 12.67
N GLY A 140 -4.18 -10.51 13.63
CA GLY A 140 -4.08 -10.21 15.06
C GLY A 140 -2.75 -10.64 15.70
N GLU A 141 -1.87 -11.32 14.97
CA GLU A 141 -0.62 -11.85 15.48
C GLU A 141 0.57 -10.95 15.17
N ASN A 142 1.53 -10.90 16.09
CA ASN A 142 2.83 -10.32 15.81
C ASN A 142 3.78 -11.41 15.28
N ASN A 143 3.92 -11.48 13.98
CA ASN A 143 4.80 -12.42 13.29
C ASN A 143 6.25 -11.92 13.13
N ILE A 144 6.60 -10.74 13.65
CA ILE A 144 7.96 -10.21 13.60
C ILE A 144 8.83 -10.94 14.62
N ALA A 145 9.94 -11.55 14.14
CA ALA A 145 10.97 -12.11 14.98
C ALA A 145 12.10 -11.09 15.21
N ARG A 146 12.50 -10.35 14.16
CA ARG A 146 13.60 -9.38 14.22
C ARG A 146 13.47 -8.33 13.11
N ILE A 147 13.94 -7.13 13.40
CA ILE A 147 14.14 -6.02 12.44
C ILE A 147 15.64 -5.74 12.36
N PHE A 148 16.13 -5.52 11.15
CA PHE A 148 17.53 -5.17 10.86
C PHE A 148 17.60 -3.75 10.32
#